data_fc6afdbe8f1fb6826ab46332d4e6b7a0
#
_entry.id   fc6afdbe8f1fb6826ab46332d4e6b7a0
#
_cell.length_a   1.000
_cell.length_b   1.000
_cell.length_c   1.000
_cell.angle_alpha   90.00
_cell.angle_beta   90.00
_cell.angle_gamma   90.00
#
_symmetry.space_group_name_H-M   'P 1'
#
loop_
_entity.id
_entity.type
_entity.pdbx_description
1 polymer ?
#
loop_
_entity_poly.entity_id
_entity_poly.type
_entity_poly.pdbx_seq_one_letter_code
_entity_poly.pdbx_strand_id
1 'polypeptide(L)'
;DRIGFVQRVYDDGSIKSERGNVGNAVIYGIESLVDFNLNELFFKNNDINFNYFINFSLIESEYTKSMEIGVEGKKVEFVPSVNIKTGLKYGYKNFSFNTQLSFISDQYTDSSNANEGNLSGVIGVIPSYKILDISSSYKSKKYGIEIGINNVLNNFYFTRRATGYPGPGIIPSPPRNYYITLELKI
;
A
#
# COMPACT_ATOMS: atom_id res chain seq x y z
N ASP A 1 -0.22 1.93 23.99
CA ASP A 1 0.81 0.87 23.98
C ASP A 1 0.93 0.28 22.59
N ARG A 2 2.14 0.17 22.08
CA ARG A 2 2.45 -0.45 20.80
C ARG A 2 3.14 -1.79 21.03
N ILE A 3 2.58 -2.88 20.50
CA ILE A 3 3.19 -4.21 20.54
C ILE A 3 3.98 -4.41 19.25
N GLY A 4 5.27 -4.69 19.39
CA GLY A 4 6.20 -4.96 18.30
C GLY A 4 7.24 -5.98 18.70
N PHE A 5 8.38 -6.00 17.98
CA PHE A 5 9.51 -6.82 18.36
C PHE A 5 10.47 -6.00 19.20
N VAL A 6 10.78 -6.51 20.39
CA VAL A 6 11.74 -5.93 21.35
C VAL A 6 12.94 -6.87 21.52
N GLN A 7 14.12 -6.30 21.73
CA GLN A 7 15.33 -7.08 22.01
C GLN A 7 15.41 -7.34 23.51
N ARG A 8 15.46 -8.61 23.90
CA ARG A 8 15.67 -8.98 25.31
C ARG A 8 17.00 -9.68 25.49
N VAL A 9 17.74 -9.22 26.48
CA VAL A 9 18.96 -9.87 26.95
C VAL A 9 18.58 -10.84 28.05
N TYR A 10 18.98 -12.09 27.89
CA TYR A 10 18.75 -13.15 28.87
C TYR A 10 19.96 -13.32 29.80
N ASP A 11 19.75 -14.00 30.92
CA ASP A 11 20.78 -14.24 31.94
C ASP A 11 22.00 -15.01 31.40
N ASP A 12 21.83 -15.78 30.34
CA ASP A 12 22.88 -16.49 29.62
C ASP A 12 23.65 -15.59 28.63
N GLY A 13 23.35 -14.29 28.59
CA GLY A 13 23.94 -13.32 27.67
C GLY A 13 23.39 -13.38 26.24
N SER A 14 22.44 -14.27 25.93
CA SER A 14 21.82 -14.34 24.62
C SER A 14 20.85 -13.16 24.41
N ILE A 15 20.78 -12.65 23.17
CA ILE A 15 19.83 -11.60 22.77
C ILE A 15 18.79 -12.27 21.88
N LYS A 16 17.52 -12.19 22.27
CA LYS A 16 16.41 -12.72 21.47
C LYS A 16 15.43 -11.61 21.15
N SER A 17 14.86 -11.69 19.95
CA SER A 17 13.76 -10.81 19.52
C SER A 17 12.44 -11.45 19.92
N GLU A 18 11.67 -10.78 20.74
CA GLU A 18 10.37 -11.25 21.23
C GLU A 18 9.27 -10.22 20.95
N ARG A 19 8.02 -10.68 20.96
CA ARG A 19 6.90 -9.74 20.99
C ARG A 19 6.76 -9.13 22.36
N GLY A 20 6.76 -7.81 22.41
CA GLY A 20 6.63 -7.04 23.65
C GLY A 20 6.07 -5.65 23.40
N ASN A 21 5.86 -4.91 24.48
CA ASN A 21 5.49 -3.51 24.38
C ASN A 21 6.73 -2.70 24.03
N VAL A 22 6.72 -2.09 22.82
CA VAL A 22 7.81 -1.21 22.37
C VAL A 22 7.73 0.14 23.07
N GLY A 23 6.53 0.64 23.33
CA GLY A 23 6.32 1.94 23.94
C GLY A 23 4.93 2.52 23.69
N ASN A 24 4.74 3.75 24.10
CA ASN A 24 3.55 4.53 23.79
C ASN A 24 3.79 5.27 22.48
N ALA A 25 2.79 5.22 21.59
CA ALA A 25 2.86 5.90 20.32
C ALA A 25 1.61 6.75 20.10
N VAL A 26 1.78 7.84 19.37
CA VAL A 26 0.69 8.67 18.85
C VAL A 26 0.71 8.55 17.34
N ILE A 27 -0.46 8.30 16.77
CA ILE A 27 -0.69 8.26 15.32
C ILE A 27 -1.89 9.16 15.05
N TYR A 28 -1.72 10.13 14.18
CA TYR A 28 -2.78 11.06 13.78
C TYR A 28 -2.65 11.43 12.32
N GLY A 29 -3.74 11.88 11.71
CA GLY A 29 -3.70 12.21 10.30
C GLY A 29 -5.05 12.61 9.75
N ILE A 30 -5.08 12.77 8.43
CA ILE A 30 -6.26 13.09 7.65
C ILE A 30 -6.40 12.04 6.56
N GLU A 31 -7.61 11.50 6.44
CA GLU A 31 -7.99 10.59 5.36
C GLU A 31 -9.20 11.16 4.63
N SER A 32 -9.19 11.10 3.31
CA SER A 32 -10.28 11.61 2.49
C SER A 32 -10.44 10.81 1.22
N LEU A 33 -11.69 10.60 0.83
CA LEU A 33 -12.08 10.09 -0.49
C LEU A 33 -12.97 11.13 -1.15
N VAL A 34 -12.58 11.57 -2.34
CA VAL A 34 -13.38 12.47 -3.17
C VAL A 34 -13.62 11.81 -4.52
N ASP A 35 -14.85 11.80 -4.98
CA ASP A 35 -15.24 11.32 -6.32
C ASP A 35 -15.94 12.47 -7.05
N PHE A 36 -15.42 12.85 -8.20
CA PHE A 36 -15.94 13.90 -9.05
C PHE A 36 -16.67 13.29 -10.24
N ASN A 37 -17.96 13.56 -10.38
CA ASN A 37 -18.71 13.22 -11.58
C ASN A 37 -18.38 14.20 -12.71
N LEU A 38 -17.36 13.90 -13.48
CA LEU A 38 -16.93 14.74 -14.61
C LEU A 38 -17.94 14.74 -15.76
N ASN A 39 -18.81 13.71 -15.87
CA ASN A 39 -19.85 13.70 -16.85
C ASN A 39 -20.87 14.84 -16.63
N GLU A 40 -21.27 15.07 -15.38
CA GLU A 40 -22.16 16.17 -15.02
C GLU A 40 -21.53 17.54 -15.33
N LEU A 41 -20.23 17.67 -15.13
CA LEU A 41 -19.52 18.92 -15.33
C LEU A 41 -19.32 19.27 -16.80
N PHE A 42 -19.00 18.25 -17.66
CA PHE A 42 -18.50 18.51 -19.02
C PHE A 42 -19.39 18.00 -20.13
N PHE A 43 -20.09 16.87 -19.97
CA PHE A 43 -20.77 16.21 -21.07
C PHE A 43 -22.29 16.23 -20.92
N LYS A 44 -22.83 16.04 -19.73
CA LYS A 44 -24.27 15.92 -19.43
C LYS A 44 -24.97 14.88 -20.33
N ASN A 45 -24.30 13.79 -20.59
CA ASN A 45 -24.78 12.73 -21.48
C ASN A 45 -25.06 11.46 -20.66
N ASN A 46 -26.29 10.95 -20.73
CA ASN A 46 -26.72 9.81 -19.94
C ASN A 46 -26.04 8.47 -20.36
N ASP A 47 -25.49 8.39 -21.56
CA ASP A 47 -24.75 7.22 -22.04
C ASP A 47 -23.29 7.19 -21.54
N ILE A 48 -22.81 8.30 -20.99
CA ILE A 48 -21.43 8.46 -20.52
C ILE A 48 -21.40 8.42 -19.00
N ASN A 49 -20.48 7.65 -18.46
CA ASN A 49 -20.05 7.71 -17.06
C ASN A 49 -18.59 8.11 -17.05
N PHE A 50 -18.27 9.30 -16.52
CA PHE A 50 -16.91 9.79 -16.44
C PHE A 50 -16.64 10.38 -15.08
N ASN A 51 -15.84 9.65 -14.28
CA ASN A 51 -15.52 10.01 -12.92
C ASN A 51 -14.01 10.09 -12.72
N TYR A 52 -13.59 11.04 -11.92
CA TYR A 52 -12.25 11.11 -11.33
C TYR A 52 -12.37 10.91 -9.84
N PHE A 53 -11.54 10.07 -9.28
CA PHE A 53 -11.48 9.89 -7.83
C PHE A 53 -10.07 10.12 -7.30
N ILE A 54 -10.01 10.60 -6.08
CA ILE A 54 -8.81 10.65 -5.27
C ILE A 54 -9.12 10.20 -3.86
N ASN A 55 -8.36 9.22 -3.39
CA ASN A 55 -8.31 8.79 -2.00
C ASN A 55 -6.91 9.08 -1.50
N PHE A 56 -6.80 9.83 -0.42
CA PHE A 56 -5.51 10.12 0.19
C PHE A 56 -5.57 9.97 1.71
N SER A 57 -4.43 9.60 2.26
CA SER A 57 -4.17 9.52 3.68
C SER A 57 -2.82 10.18 3.95
N LEU A 58 -2.83 11.15 4.86
CA LEU A 58 -1.65 11.83 5.36
C LEU A 58 -1.56 11.54 6.86
N ILE A 59 -0.53 10.82 7.26
CA ILE A 59 -0.39 10.29 8.63
C ILE A 59 0.95 10.71 9.20
N GLU A 60 0.94 11.21 10.41
CA GLU A 60 2.11 11.34 11.27
C GLU A 60 2.03 10.34 12.40
N SER A 61 3.18 9.78 12.73
CA SER A 61 3.28 8.77 13.79
C SER A 61 4.60 8.91 14.53
N GLU A 62 4.56 8.80 15.85
CA GLU A 62 5.74 8.97 16.68
C GLU A 62 5.61 8.15 17.96
N TYR A 63 6.73 7.57 18.39
CA TYR A 63 6.87 7.00 19.73
C TYR A 63 7.11 8.12 20.74
N THR A 64 6.14 8.36 21.63
CA THR A 64 6.19 9.42 22.65
C THR A 64 6.89 8.98 23.92
N LYS A 65 7.00 7.68 24.16
CA LYS A 65 7.71 7.09 25.29
C LYS A 65 8.09 5.64 25.00
N SER A 66 9.32 5.27 25.28
CA SER A 66 9.80 3.90 25.12
C SER A 66 10.79 3.52 26.21
N MET A 67 10.81 2.24 26.58
CA MET A 67 11.87 1.65 27.40
C MET A 67 13.07 1.20 26.56
N GLU A 68 12.88 1.07 25.24
CA GLU A 68 13.92 0.73 24.27
C GLU A 68 14.75 1.99 23.96
N ILE A 69 16.06 1.89 24.10
CA ILE A 69 16.97 3.02 23.87
C ILE A 69 16.93 3.46 22.41
N GLY A 70 16.73 4.77 22.18
CA GLY A 70 16.76 5.37 20.84
C GLY A 70 15.47 5.20 20.03
N VAL A 71 14.36 4.76 20.63
CA VAL A 71 13.06 4.61 19.98
C VAL A 71 12.17 5.85 20.16
N GLU A 72 12.29 6.55 21.28
CA GLU A 72 11.53 7.78 21.52
C GLU A 72 11.83 8.83 20.44
N GLY A 73 10.80 9.47 19.91
CA GLY A 73 10.87 10.39 18.78
C GLY A 73 10.97 9.73 17.40
N LYS A 74 10.96 8.38 17.33
CA LYS A 74 10.98 7.64 16.05
C LYS A 74 9.59 7.42 15.50
N LYS A 75 9.50 7.27 14.18
CA LYS A 75 8.24 6.92 13.50
C LYS A 75 7.82 5.50 13.85
N VAL A 76 6.52 5.30 13.93
CA VAL A 76 5.95 3.96 14.15
C VAL A 76 6.15 3.13 12.88
N GLU A 77 6.60 1.90 13.06
CA GLU A 77 6.85 0.97 11.95
C GLU A 77 5.57 0.61 11.19
N PHE A 78 5.71 0.40 9.88
CA PHE A 78 4.63 0.06 8.94
C PHE A 78 3.52 1.12 8.82
N VAL A 79 3.85 2.37 9.14
CA VAL A 79 2.95 3.51 8.97
C VAL A 79 3.55 4.45 7.92
N PRO A 80 3.10 4.39 6.66
CA PRO A 80 3.52 5.33 5.63
C PRO A 80 2.92 6.71 5.91
N SER A 81 3.72 7.76 5.78
CA SER A 81 3.25 9.14 5.99
C SER A 81 2.28 9.61 4.90
N VAL A 82 2.38 9.03 3.70
CA VAL A 82 1.53 9.38 2.55
C VAL A 82 1.05 8.13 1.85
N ASN A 83 -0.25 8.01 1.65
CA ASN A 83 -0.87 7.00 0.81
C ASN A 83 -1.89 7.69 -0.11
N ILE A 84 -1.70 7.60 -1.41
CA ILE A 84 -2.58 8.22 -2.41
C ILE A 84 -3.00 7.15 -3.42
N LYS A 85 -4.31 7.08 -3.69
CA LYS A 85 -4.88 6.35 -4.82
C LYS A 85 -5.75 7.30 -5.61
N THR A 86 -5.47 7.44 -6.90
CA THR A 86 -6.24 8.31 -7.77
C THR A 86 -6.46 7.64 -9.12
N GLY A 87 -7.52 7.98 -9.80
CA GLY A 87 -7.81 7.38 -11.10
C GLY A 87 -9.01 7.94 -11.80
N LEU A 88 -9.17 7.48 -13.03
CA LEU A 88 -10.29 7.80 -13.90
C LEU A 88 -11.12 6.55 -14.16
N LYS A 89 -12.43 6.73 -14.16
CA LYS A 89 -13.41 5.70 -14.58
C LYS A 89 -14.22 6.29 -15.73
N TYR A 90 -14.08 5.69 -16.89
CA TYR A 90 -14.83 6.09 -18.06
C TYR A 90 -15.74 4.94 -18.52
N GLY A 91 -16.98 5.21 -18.74
CA GLY A 91 -17.96 4.28 -19.26
C GLY A 91 -18.73 4.89 -20.43
N TYR A 92 -18.96 4.10 -21.48
CA TYR A 92 -19.85 4.46 -22.57
C TYR A 92 -20.65 3.22 -22.98
N LYS A 93 -21.97 3.27 -22.74
CA LYS A 93 -22.88 2.13 -22.97
C LYS A 93 -22.35 0.86 -22.27
N ASN A 94 -21.93 -0.11 -23.05
CA ASN A 94 -21.47 -1.43 -22.60
C ASN A 94 -19.96 -1.49 -22.34
N PHE A 95 -19.23 -0.43 -22.68
CA PHE A 95 -17.79 -0.34 -22.57
C PHE A 95 -17.39 0.43 -21.31
N SER A 96 -16.35 -0.02 -20.62
CA SER A 96 -15.73 0.76 -19.54
C SER A 96 -14.21 0.69 -19.62
N PHE A 97 -13.58 1.77 -19.17
CA PHE A 97 -12.14 1.90 -19.03
C PHE A 97 -11.83 2.47 -17.65
N ASN A 98 -10.86 1.88 -16.97
CA ASN A 98 -10.43 2.34 -15.65
C ASN A 98 -8.91 2.47 -15.62
N THR A 99 -8.45 3.49 -14.95
CA THR A 99 -7.03 3.63 -14.61
C THR A 99 -6.90 4.03 -13.15
N GLN A 100 -5.90 3.48 -12.46
CA GLN A 100 -5.60 3.80 -11.08
C GLN A 100 -4.11 3.94 -10.87
N LEU A 101 -3.70 5.07 -10.35
CA LEU A 101 -2.35 5.33 -9.85
C LEU A 101 -2.37 5.22 -8.32
N SER A 102 -1.52 4.38 -7.78
CA SER A 102 -1.30 4.23 -6.34
C SER A 102 0.12 4.71 -6.01
N PHE A 103 0.26 5.53 -4.98
CA PHE A 103 1.53 5.96 -4.42
C PHE A 103 1.53 5.72 -2.91
N ILE A 104 2.58 5.10 -2.41
CA ILE A 104 2.81 4.90 -0.98
C ILE A 104 4.23 5.38 -0.67
N SER A 105 4.35 6.23 0.36
CA SER A 105 5.64 6.71 0.82
C SER A 105 6.45 5.58 1.47
N ASP A 106 7.72 5.82 1.68
CA ASP A 106 8.58 4.94 2.45
C ASP A 106 8.05 4.73 3.88
N GLN A 107 8.41 3.59 4.45
CA GLN A 107 8.04 3.22 5.80
C GLN A 107 9.12 2.35 6.44
N TYR A 108 9.28 2.47 7.74
CA TYR A 108 10.22 1.66 8.50
C TYR A 108 9.61 0.31 8.87
N THR A 109 10.46 -0.70 9.01
CA THR A 109 10.02 -2.05 9.42
C THR A 109 10.30 -2.35 10.89
N ASP A 110 10.98 -1.44 11.56
CA ASP A 110 11.35 -1.56 12.97
C ASP A 110 11.30 -0.21 13.69
N SER A 111 11.19 -0.26 15.01
CA SER A 111 11.05 0.91 15.86
C SER A 111 12.33 1.78 15.96
N SER A 112 13.49 1.25 15.59
CA SER A 112 14.72 2.04 15.54
C SER A 112 14.82 2.95 14.32
N ASN A 113 13.91 2.77 13.35
CA ASN A 113 13.90 3.46 12.06
C ASN A 113 15.22 3.28 11.29
N ALA A 114 15.71 2.04 11.24
CA ALA A 114 16.93 1.73 10.50
C ALA A 114 16.74 2.03 9.00
N ASN A 115 17.61 2.86 8.43
CA ASN A 115 17.59 3.20 7.01
C ASN A 115 18.16 2.06 6.15
N GLU A 116 19.20 1.42 6.63
CA GLU A 116 19.88 0.35 5.92
C GLU A 116 19.32 -1.02 6.32
N GLY A 117 19.29 -1.93 5.36
CA GLY A 117 18.90 -3.30 5.61
C GLY A 117 19.99 -4.06 6.37
N ASN A 118 19.59 -4.90 7.33
CA ASN A 118 20.51 -5.86 7.93
C ASN A 118 20.81 -7.04 6.98
N LEU A 119 21.78 -7.87 7.32
CA LEU A 119 22.20 -9.01 6.49
C LEU A 119 21.07 -10.01 6.18
N SER A 120 20.11 -10.16 7.08
CA SER A 120 18.94 -11.02 6.85
C SER A 120 17.86 -10.35 6.00
N GLY A 121 17.95 -9.04 5.73
CA GLY A 121 16.95 -8.28 4.99
C GLY A 121 15.63 -8.06 5.74
N VAL A 122 15.54 -8.40 7.01
CA VAL A 122 14.32 -8.27 7.84
C VAL A 122 14.08 -6.84 8.28
N ILE A 123 15.16 -6.14 8.66
CA ILE A 123 15.14 -4.75 9.14
C ILE A 123 15.53 -3.82 7.99
N GLY A 124 15.02 -2.60 8.00
CA GLY A 124 15.33 -1.54 7.06
C GLY A 124 14.09 -0.92 6.44
N VAL A 125 14.28 0.10 5.63
CA VAL A 125 13.19 0.82 4.97
C VAL A 125 12.53 -0.06 3.91
N ILE A 126 11.21 0.05 3.79
CA ILE A 126 10.46 -0.29 2.59
C ILE A 126 10.40 1.00 1.77
N PRO A 127 11.09 1.10 0.62
CA PRO A 127 11.12 2.32 -0.16
C PRO A 127 9.74 2.71 -0.67
N SER A 128 9.53 4.00 -0.93
CA SER A 128 8.32 4.48 -1.58
C SER A 128 8.15 3.83 -2.97
N TYR A 129 6.92 3.61 -3.35
CA TYR A 129 6.61 3.03 -4.66
C TYR A 129 5.33 3.61 -5.26
N LYS A 130 5.23 3.49 -6.57
CA LYS A 130 4.03 3.87 -7.33
C LYS A 130 3.67 2.77 -8.32
N ILE A 131 2.37 2.52 -8.45
CA ILE A 131 1.83 1.48 -9.32
C ILE A 131 0.74 2.12 -10.16
N LEU A 132 0.77 1.87 -11.45
CA LEU A 132 -0.29 2.25 -12.38
C LEU A 132 -0.95 0.98 -12.91
N ASP A 133 -2.26 0.87 -12.68
CA ASP A 133 -3.09 -0.21 -13.17
C ASP A 133 -4.09 0.34 -14.21
N ILE A 134 -4.34 -0.42 -15.26
CA ILE A 134 -5.28 -0.06 -16.32
C ILE A 134 -6.13 -1.29 -16.64
N SER A 135 -7.43 -1.08 -16.77
CA SER A 135 -8.34 -2.13 -17.25
C SER A 135 -9.39 -1.58 -18.19
N SER A 136 -9.90 -2.46 -19.02
CA SER A 136 -11.00 -2.17 -19.92
C SER A 136 -11.96 -3.35 -19.97
N SER A 137 -13.25 -3.08 -19.96
CA SER A 137 -14.25 -4.14 -20.05
C SER A 137 -15.37 -3.80 -21.03
N TYR A 138 -15.91 -4.87 -21.62
CA TYR A 138 -17.14 -4.82 -22.39
C TYR A 138 -18.15 -5.80 -21.80
N LYS A 139 -19.36 -5.33 -21.48
CA LYS A 139 -20.42 -6.16 -20.89
C LYS A 139 -21.69 -6.09 -21.73
N SER A 140 -22.11 -7.25 -22.23
CA SER A 140 -23.39 -7.42 -22.88
C SER A 140 -24.40 -8.15 -21.98
N LYS A 141 -25.61 -8.39 -22.44
CA LYS A 141 -26.63 -9.12 -21.68
C LYS A 141 -26.21 -10.58 -21.40
N LYS A 142 -25.43 -11.20 -22.28
CA LYS A 142 -25.10 -12.63 -22.21
C LYS A 142 -23.64 -12.90 -21.84
N TYR A 143 -22.75 -11.99 -22.10
CA TYR A 143 -21.31 -12.17 -21.84
C TYR A 143 -20.65 -10.88 -21.45
N GLY A 144 -19.55 -11.01 -20.73
CA GLY A 144 -18.62 -9.93 -20.40
C GLY A 144 -17.20 -10.36 -20.68
N ILE A 145 -16.38 -9.40 -21.06
CA ILE A 145 -14.93 -9.57 -21.17
C ILE A 145 -14.26 -8.40 -20.47
N GLU A 146 -13.24 -8.69 -19.70
CA GLU A 146 -12.38 -7.69 -19.08
C GLU A 146 -10.93 -8.05 -19.36
N ILE A 147 -10.14 -7.06 -19.74
CA ILE A 147 -8.69 -7.16 -19.91
C ILE A 147 -8.02 -6.11 -19.03
N GLY A 148 -6.89 -6.43 -18.48
CA GLY A 148 -6.16 -5.47 -17.67
C GLY A 148 -4.67 -5.71 -17.62
N ILE A 149 -3.98 -4.65 -17.23
CA ILE A 149 -2.54 -4.61 -17.01
C ILE A 149 -2.31 -4.04 -15.63
N ASN A 150 -1.77 -4.83 -14.74
CA ASN A 150 -1.31 -4.36 -13.44
C ASN A 150 0.15 -3.95 -13.52
N ASN A 151 0.49 -2.92 -12.78
CA ASN A 151 1.84 -2.35 -12.73
C ASN A 151 2.38 -2.01 -14.14
N VAL A 152 1.62 -1.19 -14.88
CA VAL A 152 1.97 -0.74 -16.24
C VAL A 152 3.38 -0.15 -16.33
N LEU A 153 3.80 0.55 -15.26
CA LEU A 153 5.11 1.17 -15.18
C LEU A 153 6.24 0.16 -14.97
N ASN A 154 5.90 -1.11 -14.68
CA ASN A 154 6.83 -2.19 -14.36
C ASN A 154 7.84 -1.81 -13.27
N ASN A 155 7.36 -1.13 -12.24
CA ASN A 155 8.19 -0.79 -11.09
C ASN A 155 8.48 -2.04 -10.26
N PHE A 156 9.74 -2.21 -9.88
CA PHE A 156 10.12 -3.21 -8.90
C PHE A 156 9.89 -2.64 -7.51
N TYR A 157 9.10 -3.33 -6.71
CA TYR A 157 8.76 -2.91 -5.36
C TYR A 157 8.49 -4.11 -4.46
N PHE A 158 8.47 -3.84 -3.18
CA PHE A 158 8.01 -4.78 -2.17
C PHE A 158 7.24 -4.02 -1.09
N THR A 159 6.33 -4.72 -0.44
CA THR A 159 5.46 -4.14 0.59
C THR A 159 5.74 -4.72 1.97
N ARG A 160 6.65 -5.69 2.05
CA ARG A 160 6.89 -6.45 3.26
C ARG A 160 8.31 -6.98 3.33
N ARG A 161 8.86 -6.98 4.54
CA ARG A 161 10.01 -7.76 4.95
C ARG A 161 9.54 -8.87 5.89
N ALA A 162 9.89 -10.11 5.61
CA ALA A 162 9.46 -11.27 6.39
C ALA A 162 10.51 -11.64 7.44
N THR A 163 10.05 -12.00 8.63
CA THR A 163 10.89 -12.52 9.72
C THR A 163 11.03 -14.04 9.68
N GLY A 164 10.16 -14.73 8.95
CA GLY A 164 10.08 -16.19 8.87
C GLY A 164 9.70 -16.69 7.48
N TYR A 165 8.70 -17.57 7.39
CA TYR A 165 8.24 -18.14 6.13
C TYR A 165 7.76 -17.08 5.13
N PRO A 166 8.14 -17.14 3.85
CA PRO A 166 8.89 -18.18 3.12
C PRO A 166 10.41 -18.17 3.34
N GLY A 167 10.91 -17.32 4.19
CA GLY A 167 12.31 -17.10 4.56
C GLY A 167 12.48 -15.68 5.07
N PRO A 168 13.52 -15.38 5.85
CA PRO A 168 13.79 -14.00 6.26
C PRO A 168 14.19 -13.15 5.05
N GLY A 169 13.71 -11.91 5.02
CA GLY A 169 14.10 -10.95 4.00
C GLY A 169 12.96 -10.28 3.27
N ILE A 170 13.27 -9.76 2.08
CA ILE A 170 12.34 -9.03 1.23
C ILE A 170 11.42 -9.99 0.48
N ILE A 171 10.11 -9.71 0.50
CA ILE A 171 9.13 -10.41 -0.33
C ILE A 171 8.80 -9.51 -1.51
N PRO A 172 9.31 -9.82 -2.73
CA PRO A 172 9.02 -9.01 -3.90
C PRO A 172 7.54 -9.08 -4.27
N SER A 173 7.01 -7.95 -4.72
CA SER A 173 5.66 -7.86 -5.26
C SER A 173 5.64 -8.18 -6.76
N PRO A 174 4.48 -8.55 -7.33
CA PRO A 174 4.39 -8.90 -8.74
C PRO A 174 4.88 -7.78 -9.66
N PRO A 175 5.70 -8.10 -10.68
CA PRO A 175 6.03 -7.18 -11.74
C PRO A 175 4.79 -6.90 -12.61
N ARG A 176 4.95 -6.19 -13.73
CA ARG A 176 3.87 -6.03 -14.71
C ARG A 176 3.28 -7.39 -15.06
N ASN A 177 1.97 -7.47 -14.98
CA ASN A 177 1.25 -8.67 -15.38
C ASN A 177 -0.04 -8.30 -16.13
N TYR A 178 -0.57 -9.25 -16.86
CA TYR A 178 -1.74 -9.10 -17.71
C TYR A 178 -2.78 -10.11 -17.27
N TYR A 179 -4.05 -9.74 -17.36
CA TYR A 179 -5.15 -10.66 -17.11
C TYR A 179 -6.27 -10.49 -18.11
N ILE A 180 -7.03 -11.54 -18.29
CA ILE A 180 -8.29 -11.57 -19.03
C ILE A 180 -9.33 -12.32 -18.21
N THR A 181 -10.51 -11.73 -18.10
CA THR A 181 -11.66 -12.35 -17.42
C THR A 181 -12.80 -12.49 -18.42
N LEU A 182 -13.39 -13.68 -18.50
CA LEU A 182 -14.58 -13.97 -19.30
C LEU A 182 -15.72 -14.29 -18.35
N GLU A 183 -16.87 -13.64 -18.56
CA GLU A 183 -18.10 -13.83 -17.82
C GLU A 183 -19.17 -14.32 -18.79
N LEU A 184 -19.84 -15.43 -18.46
CA LEU A 184 -21.00 -15.94 -19.19
C LEU A 184 -22.20 -15.89 -18.24
N LYS A 185 -23.32 -15.30 -18.73
CA LYS A 185 -24.58 -15.24 -17.99
C LYS A 185 -25.55 -16.25 -18.65
N ILE A 186 -25.88 -17.26 -17.87
CA ILE A 186 -26.80 -18.35 -18.25
C ILE A 186 -28.21 -17.99 -17.80
#